data_8675dfd6c38ce4ef8db785404e0a12c5
#
_entry.id   8675dfd6c38ce4ef8db785404e0a12c5
#
_cell.length_a   1.000
_cell.length_b   1.000
_cell.length_c   1.000
_cell.angle_alpha   90.00
_cell.angle_beta   90.00
_cell.angle_gamma   90.00
#
_symmetry.space_group_name_H-M   'P 1'
#
loop_
_entity.id
_entity.type
_entity.pdbx_description
1 polymer ?
#
loop_
_entity_poly.entity_id
_entity_poly.type
_entity_poly.pdbx_seq_one_letter_code
_entity_poly.pdbx_strand_id
1 'polypeptide(L)'
;VDGVVADVRHRLRHIASRPKDWQAFFAAAGRDPVLRPGADLVHEYARDHDLIWLTGRPERLRTVTERWFTAHELPAGRLLMRPDHDRRPARDFKAGRLRKLSAEGVIAVVVDDDPDVVLRLKKDGFPVRLADWVPHEKSLHQAQERDGRT
;
A
#
# COMPACT_ATOMS: atom_id res chain seq x y z
N VAL A 1 2.09 0.06 -1.35
CA VAL A 1 1.96 0.36 -2.79
C VAL A 1 1.52 1.81 -2.96
N ASP A 2 0.25 2.12 -2.59
CA ASP A 2 -0.27 3.48 -2.61
C ASP A 2 0.54 4.35 -1.64
N GLY A 3 0.90 5.59 -2.04
CA GLY A 3 1.73 6.50 -1.26
C GLY A 3 3.21 6.10 -1.12
N VAL A 4 3.57 4.86 -1.47
CA VAL A 4 4.96 4.37 -1.45
C VAL A 4 5.56 4.40 -2.86
N VAL A 5 4.99 3.66 -3.80
CA VAL A 5 5.44 3.61 -5.21
C VAL A 5 4.41 4.18 -6.19
N ALA A 6 3.14 4.28 -5.79
CA ALA A 6 2.05 4.79 -6.62
C ALA A 6 1.51 6.11 -6.06
N ASP A 7 1.48 7.15 -6.88
CA ASP A 7 0.91 8.46 -6.55
C ASP A 7 -0.60 8.44 -6.76
N VAL A 8 -1.34 8.33 -5.66
CA VAL A 8 -2.81 8.22 -5.68
C VAL A 8 -3.51 9.58 -5.66
N ARG A 9 -2.79 10.70 -5.56
CA ARG A 9 -3.37 12.04 -5.36
C ARG A 9 -4.35 12.43 -6.45
N HIS A 10 -4.09 12.06 -7.71
CA HIS A 10 -4.97 12.37 -8.85
C HIS A 10 -6.38 11.76 -8.72
N ARG A 11 -6.55 10.66 -7.97
CA ARG A 11 -7.84 9.98 -7.78
C ARG A 11 -8.50 10.25 -6.44
N LEU A 12 -7.84 10.97 -5.51
CA LEU A 12 -8.42 11.32 -4.21
C LEU A 12 -9.67 12.18 -4.31
N ARG A 13 -9.82 12.96 -5.39
CA ARG A 13 -11.03 13.75 -5.68
C ARG A 13 -12.32 12.93 -5.65
N HIS A 14 -12.25 11.65 -5.98
CA HIS A 14 -13.41 10.74 -5.98
C HIS A 14 -13.88 10.35 -4.59
N ILE A 15 -13.03 10.54 -3.57
CA ILE A 15 -13.32 10.18 -2.17
C ILE A 15 -13.17 11.35 -1.19
N ALA A 16 -12.87 12.55 -1.68
CA ALA A 16 -12.68 13.75 -0.86
C ALA A 16 -14.00 14.26 -0.26
N SER A 17 -15.13 14.06 -0.96
CA SER A 17 -16.46 14.49 -0.54
C SER A 17 -17.45 13.32 -0.46
N ARG A 18 -18.62 13.54 0.13
CA ARG A 18 -19.70 12.55 0.18
C ARG A 18 -20.80 12.89 -0.86
N PRO A 19 -21.41 11.87 -1.48
CA PRO A 19 -21.09 10.46 -1.41
C PRO A 19 -19.74 10.15 -2.04
N LYS A 20 -18.94 9.23 -1.45
CA LYS A 20 -17.64 8.81 -2.00
C LYS A 20 -17.86 7.89 -3.21
N ASP A 21 -17.24 8.20 -4.33
CA ASP A 21 -17.26 7.36 -5.54
C ASP A 21 -16.08 6.36 -5.52
N TRP A 22 -16.28 5.26 -4.82
CA TRP A 22 -15.29 4.19 -4.75
C TRP A 22 -15.05 3.49 -6.07
N GLN A 23 -16.06 3.45 -6.95
CA GLN A 23 -15.92 2.83 -8.27
C GLN A 23 -14.93 3.64 -9.13
N ALA A 24 -15.14 4.95 -9.25
CA ALA A 24 -14.24 5.83 -9.98
C ALA A 24 -12.84 5.87 -9.35
N PHE A 25 -12.75 5.89 -8.01
CA PHE A 25 -11.47 5.86 -7.29
C PHE A 25 -10.65 4.62 -7.66
N PHE A 26 -11.25 3.43 -7.64
CA PHE A 26 -10.53 2.20 -7.98
C PHE A 26 -10.31 2.03 -9.48
N ALA A 27 -11.22 2.48 -10.33
CA ALA A 27 -11.06 2.45 -11.79
C ALA A 27 -9.87 3.28 -12.28
N ALA A 28 -9.48 4.30 -11.52
CA ALA A 28 -8.34 5.15 -11.83
C ALA A 28 -6.97 4.56 -11.41
N ALA A 29 -6.94 3.49 -10.61
CA ALA A 29 -5.71 2.96 -10.00
C ALA A 29 -4.63 2.50 -11.00
N GLY A 30 -5.03 2.05 -12.18
CA GLY A 30 -4.09 1.67 -13.25
C GLY A 30 -3.37 2.86 -13.93
N ARG A 31 -3.75 4.09 -13.59
CA ARG A 31 -3.15 5.33 -14.12
C ARG A 31 -2.37 6.12 -13.07
N ASP A 32 -2.13 5.53 -11.90
CA ASP A 32 -1.33 6.18 -10.85
C ASP A 32 0.10 6.48 -11.38
N PRO A 33 0.60 7.72 -11.31
CA PRO A 33 2.01 7.98 -11.60
C PRO A 33 2.92 7.24 -10.62
N VAL A 34 4.12 6.86 -11.08
CA VAL A 34 5.12 6.23 -10.21
C VAL A 34 5.79 7.30 -9.32
N LEU A 35 5.95 6.98 -8.04
CA LEU A 35 6.76 7.74 -7.09
C LEU A 35 8.20 7.26 -7.15
N ARG A 36 9.07 8.03 -7.81
CA ARG A 36 10.48 7.67 -8.02
C ARG A 36 11.21 7.29 -6.73
N PRO A 37 11.13 8.05 -5.62
CA PRO A 37 11.84 7.67 -4.40
C PRO A 37 11.46 6.27 -3.89
N GLY A 38 10.18 5.90 -4.01
CA GLY A 38 9.71 4.57 -3.63
C GLY A 38 10.16 3.49 -4.59
N ALA A 39 10.12 3.75 -5.90
CA ALA A 39 10.58 2.81 -6.92
C ALA A 39 12.08 2.53 -6.79
N ASP A 40 12.91 3.57 -6.64
CA ASP A 40 14.35 3.44 -6.47
C ASP A 40 14.69 2.62 -5.21
N LEU A 41 14.00 2.89 -4.10
CA LEU A 41 14.17 2.15 -2.84
C LEU A 41 13.81 0.67 -2.99
N VAL A 42 12.73 0.35 -3.71
CA VAL A 42 12.34 -1.04 -3.95
C VAL A 42 13.37 -1.76 -4.83
N HIS A 43 13.90 -1.11 -5.86
CA HIS A 43 14.97 -1.68 -6.67
C HIS A 43 16.25 -1.93 -5.86
N GLU A 44 16.57 -1.05 -4.92
CA GLU A 44 17.71 -1.22 -4.00
C GLU A 44 17.52 -2.47 -3.14
N TYR A 45 16.39 -2.57 -2.42
CA TYR A 45 16.12 -3.70 -1.53
C TYR A 45 15.96 -5.04 -2.25
N ALA A 46 15.40 -5.04 -3.47
CA ALA A 46 15.20 -6.26 -4.25
C ALA A 46 16.50 -6.95 -4.71
N ARG A 47 17.68 -6.29 -4.54
CA ARG A 47 18.98 -6.90 -4.86
C ARG A 47 19.38 -8.00 -3.88
N ASP A 48 19.00 -7.82 -2.60
CA ASP A 48 19.49 -8.66 -1.50
C ASP A 48 18.36 -9.29 -0.67
N HIS A 49 17.09 -8.99 -1.00
CA HIS A 49 15.93 -9.43 -0.24
C HIS A 49 14.79 -9.93 -1.14
N ASP A 50 14.04 -10.90 -0.66
CA ASP A 50 12.77 -11.28 -1.26
C ASP A 50 11.74 -10.18 -1.06
N LEU A 51 11.09 -9.78 -2.14
CA LEU A 51 10.13 -8.69 -2.14
C LEU A 51 8.69 -9.18 -1.91
N ILE A 52 8.00 -8.54 -0.98
CA ILE A 52 6.57 -8.75 -0.75
C ILE A 52 5.82 -7.42 -0.91
N TRP A 53 4.92 -7.38 -1.86
CA TRP A 53 3.99 -6.28 -2.08
C TRP A 53 2.76 -6.45 -1.19
N LEU A 54 2.71 -5.79 -0.02
CA LEU A 54 1.53 -5.78 0.84
C LEU A 54 0.75 -4.48 0.60
N THR A 55 -0.51 -4.60 0.20
CA THR A 55 -1.35 -3.44 -0.14
C THR A 55 -2.78 -3.56 0.39
N GLY A 56 -3.36 -2.41 0.76
CA GLY A 56 -4.78 -2.29 1.08
C GLY A 56 -5.69 -2.29 -0.15
N ARG A 57 -5.16 -2.25 -1.37
CA ARG A 57 -5.97 -2.40 -2.59
C ARG A 57 -6.77 -3.71 -2.53
N PRO A 58 -8.08 -3.67 -2.87
CA PRO A 58 -8.92 -4.86 -2.83
C PRO A 58 -8.50 -5.89 -3.89
N GLU A 59 -8.70 -7.17 -3.58
CA GLU A 59 -8.27 -8.31 -4.40
C GLU A 59 -8.75 -8.23 -5.86
N ARG A 60 -9.95 -7.71 -6.11
CA ARG A 60 -10.48 -7.49 -7.48
C ARG A 60 -9.64 -6.57 -8.36
N LEU A 61 -8.69 -5.83 -7.79
CA LEU A 61 -7.73 -4.98 -8.52
C LEU A 61 -6.41 -5.69 -8.84
N ARG A 62 -6.26 -6.99 -8.57
CA ARG A 62 -5.02 -7.73 -8.75
C ARG A 62 -4.44 -7.53 -10.14
N THR A 63 -5.19 -7.88 -11.16
CA THR A 63 -4.74 -7.80 -12.57
C THR A 63 -4.32 -6.37 -12.96
N VAL A 64 -5.06 -5.35 -12.51
CA VAL A 64 -4.71 -3.95 -12.77
C VAL A 64 -3.41 -3.57 -12.05
N THR A 65 -3.23 -4.02 -10.81
CA THR A 65 -2.05 -3.72 -10.01
C THR A 65 -0.80 -4.42 -10.57
N GLU A 66 -0.90 -5.68 -10.96
CA GLU A 66 0.21 -6.44 -11.57
C GLU A 66 0.63 -5.85 -12.92
N ARG A 67 -0.33 -5.48 -13.78
CA ARG A 67 -0.05 -4.76 -15.03
C ARG A 67 0.64 -3.43 -14.79
N TRP A 68 0.21 -2.70 -13.75
CA TRP A 68 0.83 -1.44 -13.38
C TRP A 68 2.28 -1.63 -12.91
N PHE A 69 2.57 -2.66 -12.10
CA PHE A 69 3.94 -3.00 -11.72
C PHE A 69 4.82 -3.27 -12.94
N THR A 70 4.33 -4.09 -13.89
CA THR A 70 5.05 -4.41 -15.12
C THR A 70 5.30 -3.16 -15.99
N ALA A 71 4.29 -2.30 -16.16
CA ALA A 71 4.39 -1.08 -16.96
C ALA A 71 5.39 -0.06 -16.39
N HIS A 72 5.66 -0.11 -15.09
CA HIS A 72 6.63 0.74 -14.41
C HIS A 72 7.94 0.03 -14.05
N GLU A 73 8.17 -1.17 -14.63
CA GLU A 73 9.40 -1.95 -14.45
C GLU A 73 9.74 -2.22 -12.99
N LEU A 74 8.73 -2.31 -12.11
CA LEU A 74 8.94 -2.60 -10.69
C LEU A 74 9.35 -4.06 -10.49
N PRO A 75 10.23 -4.36 -9.53
CA PRO A 75 10.72 -5.72 -9.29
C PRO A 75 9.59 -6.72 -9.01
N ALA A 76 9.76 -7.93 -9.51
CA ALA A 76 8.84 -9.03 -9.20
C ALA A 76 8.84 -9.34 -7.70
N GLY A 77 7.68 -9.71 -7.17
CA GLY A 77 7.52 -10.04 -5.77
C GLY A 77 6.15 -10.66 -5.48
N ARG A 78 6.02 -11.29 -4.33
CA ARG A 78 4.74 -11.87 -3.88
C ARG A 78 3.74 -10.76 -3.56
N LEU A 79 2.62 -10.70 -4.29
CA LEU A 79 1.58 -9.68 -4.08
C LEU A 79 0.50 -10.18 -3.11
N LEU A 80 0.35 -9.47 -2.00
CA LEU A 80 -0.67 -9.69 -0.97
C LEU A 80 -1.62 -8.50 -0.93
N MET A 81 -2.86 -8.74 -1.32
CA MET A 81 -3.91 -7.74 -1.40
C MET A 81 -4.96 -7.92 -0.31
N ARG A 82 -5.74 -6.87 -0.08
CA ARG A 82 -6.86 -6.90 0.86
C ARG A 82 -8.01 -7.73 0.27
N PRO A 83 -8.56 -8.71 0.99
CA PRO A 83 -9.80 -9.38 0.58
C PRO A 83 -10.92 -8.36 0.36
N ASP A 84 -11.75 -8.56 -0.66
CA ASP A 84 -12.79 -7.60 -1.06
C ASP A 84 -13.82 -7.28 0.03
N HIS A 85 -14.05 -8.21 0.95
CA HIS A 85 -14.95 -8.05 2.09
C HIS A 85 -14.30 -7.47 3.35
N ASP A 86 -12.96 -7.41 3.42
CA ASP A 86 -12.25 -6.91 4.60
C ASP A 86 -12.37 -5.38 4.71
N ARG A 87 -12.86 -4.90 5.85
CA ARG A 87 -13.06 -3.48 6.15
C ARG A 87 -12.32 -3.02 7.40
N ARG A 88 -11.39 -3.83 7.90
CA ARG A 88 -10.56 -3.42 9.04
C ARG A 88 -9.72 -2.20 8.68
N PRO A 89 -9.36 -1.35 9.66
CA PRO A 89 -8.36 -0.31 9.47
C PRO A 89 -7.08 -0.86 8.82
N ALA A 90 -6.40 -0.04 8.01
CA ALA A 90 -5.19 -0.48 7.29
C ALA A 90 -4.11 -0.99 8.26
N ARG A 91 -3.94 -0.31 9.40
CA ARG A 91 -3.00 -0.73 10.46
C ARG A 91 -3.27 -2.14 10.99
N ASP A 92 -4.53 -2.52 11.16
CA ASP A 92 -4.89 -3.85 11.69
C ASP A 92 -4.79 -4.94 10.62
N PHE A 93 -5.20 -4.63 9.40
CA PHE A 93 -5.03 -5.53 8.25
C PHE A 93 -3.55 -5.83 8.01
N LYS A 94 -2.70 -4.80 7.89
CA LYS A 94 -1.27 -4.94 7.61
C LYS A 94 -0.55 -5.65 8.76
N ALA A 95 -0.81 -5.27 10.01
CA ALA A 95 -0.23 -5.95 11.18
C ALA A 95 -0.57 -7.45 11.23
N GLY A 96 -1.82 -7.81 10.94
CA GLY A 96 -2.24 -9.20 10.89
C GLY A 96 -1.56 -10.00 9.79
N ARG A 97 -1.29 -9.37 8.62
CA ARG A 97 -0.55 -10.00 7.51
C ARG A 97 0.93 -10.17 7.85
N LEU A 98 1.56 -9.15 8.43
CA LEU A 98 2.98 -9.19 8.80
C LEU A 98 3.27 -10.23 9.88
N ARG A 99 2.39 -10.41 10.88
CA ARG A 99 2.54 -11.51 11.86
C ARG A 99 2.52 -12.89 11.21
N LYS A 100 1.74 -13.09 10.13
CA LYS A 100 1.78 -14.36 9.39
C LYS A 100 3.08 -14.51 8.60
N LEU A 101 3.53 -13.45 7.96
CA LEU A 101 4.79 -13.44 7.21
C LEU A 101 6.01 -13.66 8.12
N SER A 102 6.01 -13.11 9.35
CA SER A 102 7.10 -13.32 10.29
C SER A 102 7.24 -14.77 10.78
N ALA A 103 6.22 -15.59 10.62
CA ALA A 103 6.30 -17.02 10.84
C ALA A 103 6.91 -17.77 9.63
N GLU A 104 6.94 -17.17 8.47
CA GLU A 104 7.53 -17.72 7.23
C GLU A 104 9.02 -17.33 7.09
N GLY A 105 9.44 -16.21 7.70
CA GLY A 105 10.81 -15.72 7.62
C GLY A 105 11.04 -14.39 8.32
N VAL A 106 12.28 -13.92 8.30
CA VAL A 106 12.66 -12.64 8.90
C VAL A 106 12.21 -11.49 8.01
N ILE A 107 11.52 -10.51 8.60
CA ILE A 107 11.15 -9.26 7.94
C ILE A 107 12.28 -8.26 8.12
N ALA A 108 13.03 -7.98 7.05
CA ALA A 108 14.17 -7.07 7.08
C ALA A 108 13.73 -5.61 7.24
N VAL A 109 12.69 -5.20 6.51
CA VAL A 109 12.10 -3.85 6.60
C VAL A 109 10.68 -3.83 6.03
N VAL A 110 9.84 -2.97 6.58
CA VAL A 110 8.53 -2.60 6.03
C VAL A 110 8.57 -1.12 5.64
N VAL A 111 8.07 -0.78 4.47
CA VAL A 111 7.95 0.62 4.02
C VAL A 111 6.47 0.95 3.85
N ASP A 112 5.99 1.96 4.54
CA ASP A 112 4.58 2.38 4.52
C ASP A 112 4.45 3.89 4.60
N ASP A 113 3.44 4.47 3.94
CA ASP A 113 3.15 5.90 3.92
C ASP A 113 2.20 6.35 5.03
N ASP A 114 1.44 5.42 5.61
CA ASP A 114 0.45 5.72 6.64
C ASP A 114 1.10 5.78 8.03
N PRO A 115 1.12 6.95 8.71
CA PRO A 115 1.70 7.10 10.04
C PRO A 115 1.09 6.18 11.09
N ASP A 116 -0.23 5.88 11.01
CA ASP A 116 -0.91 4.98 11.96
C ASP A 116 -0.47 3.54 11.76
N VAL A 117 -0.26 3.12 10.51
CA VAL A 117 0.34 1.83 10.18
C VAL A 117 1.76 1.74 10.72
N VAL A 118 2.58 2.76 10.45
CA VAL A 118 3.97 2.82 10.92
C VAL A 118 4.05 2.74 12.45
N LEU A 119 3.21 3.52 13.15
CA LEU A 119 3.16 3.52 14.62
C LEU A 119 2.75 2.13 15.15
N ARG A 120 1.72 1.52 14.56
CA ARG A 120 1.24 0.20 14.95
C ARG A 120 2.30 -0.87 14.75
N LEU A 121 2.95 -0.89 13.59
CA LEU A 121 3.96 -1.90 13.26
C LEU A 121 5.22 -1.77 14.12
N LYS A 122 5.65 -0.54 14.42
CA LYS A 122 6.75 -0.29 15.37
C LYS A 122 6.43 -0.84 16.77
N LYS A 123 5.18 -0.60 17.24
CA LYS A 123 4.70 -1.14 18.54
C LYS A 123 4.68 -2.68 18.53
N ASP A 124 4.37 -3.29 17.41
CA ASP A 124 4.38 -4.75 17.24
C ASP A 124 5.81 -5.32 17.04
N GLY A 125 6.87 -4.48 17.06
CA GLY A 125 8.27 -4.86 16.98
C GLY A 125 8.83 -5.05 15.57
N PHE A 126 8.10 -4.62 14.52
CA PHE A 126 8.61 -4.70 13.15
C PHE A 126 9.56 -3.54 12.80
N PRO A 127 10.62 -3.79 12.01
CA PRO A 127 11.45 -2.73 11.45
C PRO A 127 10.67 -1.98 10.36
N VAL A 128 10.31 -0.71 10.62
CA VAL A 128 9.46 0.08 9.73
C VAL A 128 10.11 1.41 9.37
N ARG A 129 10.08 1.74 8.08
CA ARG A 129 10.44 3.03 7.50
C ARG A 129 9.19 3.74 7.01
N LEU A 130 9.00 5.02 7.41
CA LEU A 130 7.95 5.87 6.87
C LEU A 130 8.33 6.33 5.45
N ALA A 131 7.39 6.19 4.52
CA ALA A 131 7.47 6.76 3.17
C ALA A 131 6.87 8.18 3.20
N ASP A 132 7.69 9.18 3.43
CA ASP A 132 7.31 10.58 3.64
C ASP A 132 7.63 11.51 2.45
N TRP A 133 7.87 10.94 1.27
CA TRP A 133 8.18 11.70 0.06
C TRP A 133 6.99 12.37 -0.63
N VAL A 134 5.77 12.08 -0.19
CA VAL A 134 4.55 12.82 -0.55
C VAL A 134 3.71 13.07 0.70
N PRO A 135 2.96 14.19 0.77
CA PRO A 135 2.06 14.44 1.88
C PRO A 135 1.00 13.34 2.02
N HIS A 136 0.77 12.89 3.26
CA HIS A 136 -0.30 11.94 3.56
C HIS A 136 -1.65 12.66 3.66
N GLU A 137 -2.48 12.51 2.65
CA GLU A 137 -3.73 13.25 2.50
C GLU A 137 -4.84 12.73 3.42
N LYS A 138 -5.60 13.66 4.03
CA LYS A 138 -6.70 13.33 4.96
C LYS A 138 -7.74 12.37 4.36
N SER A 139 -8.07 12.53 3.08
CA SER A 139 -9.02 11.66 2.39
C SER A 139 -8.49 10.24 2.22
N LEU A 140 -7.18 10.08 1.97
CA LEU A 140 -6.52 8.79 1.92
C LEU A 140 -6.50 8.14 3.30
N HIS A 141 -6.11 8.88 4.34
CA HIS A 141 -6.12 8.41 5.72
C HIS A 141 -7.51 7.91 6.15
N GLN A 142 -8.59 8.67 5.83
CA GLN A 142 -9.95 8.22 6.10
C GLN A 142 -10.31 6.93 5.36
N ALA A 143 -9.88 6.82 4.08
CA ALA A 143 -10.11 5.61 3.27
C ALA A 143 -9.42 4.39 3.87
N GLN A 144 -8.20 4.56 4.39
CA GLN A 144 -7.38 3.51 4.99
C GLN A 144 -7.89 3.10 6.38
N GLU A 145 -8.10 4.07 7.26
CA GLU A 145 -8.29 3.83 8.69
C GLU A 145 -9.75 3.77 9.14
N ARG A 146 -10.66 4.49 8.46
CA ARG A 146 -12.08 4.51 8.82
C ARG A 146 -12.94 3.66 7.89
N ASP A 147 -12.72 3.78 6.58
CA ASP A 147 -13.53 3.05 5.60
C ASP A 147 -12.98 1.63 5.35
N GLY A 148 -11.72 1.38 5.69
CA GLY A 148 -11.05 0.09 5.51
C GLY A 148 -11.06 -0.36 4.05
N ARG A 149 -10.84 0.55 3.10
CA ARG A 149 -11.00 0.25 1.68
C ARG A 149 -9.70 0.26 0.85
N THR A 150 -8.63 0.80 1.41
CA THR A 150 -7.33 0.86 0.73
C THR A 150 -6.17 0.80 1.70
#